data_7bf0848f67c4a06b60e72e947fad565e
#
_entry.id   7bf0848f67c4a06b60e72e947fad565e
#
_cell.length_a   1.000
_cell.length_b   1.000
_cell.length_c   1.000
_cell.angle_alpha   90.00
_cell.angle_beta   90.00
_cell.angle_gamma   90.00
#
_symmetry.space_group_name_H-M   'P 1'
#
loop_
_entity.id
_entity.type
_entity.pdbx_description
1 polymer ?
#
loop_
_entity_poly.entity_id
_entity_poly.type
_entity_poly.pdbx_seq_one_letter_code
_entity_poly.pdbx_strand_id
1 'polypeptide(L)'
;MIPEAMKNILIVCMGNICRSPTAEAVFRHALEQAGIGGVRVDSAGTEAYHVGQAPDRRAIATARRHGIDMSGLRARQVGSNDLDDFDLLLCADEVNLAALHRRFSDAGRAQRGLLLPWLGIAAPREVPDPYYEDDAAFESVFVLLQQASERLCARLREPA
;
A
#
# COMPACT_ATOMS: atom_id res chain seq x y z
N MET A 1 5.03 2.62 -21.79
CA MET A 1 3.59 2.81 -21.55
C MET A 1 3.18 2.06 -20.28
N ILE A 2 2.35 2.68 -19.46
CA ILE A 2 1.90 2.07 -18.20
C ILE A 2 0.82 1.04 -18.50
N PRO A 3 0.94 -0.21 -17.99
CA PRO A 3 -0.12 -1.19 -18.18
C PRO A 3 -1.46 -0.69 -17.62
N GLU A 4 -2.52 -0.89 -18.36
CA GLU A 4 -3.86 -0.45 -17.97
C GLU A 4 -4.25 -0.99 -16.58
N ALA A 5 -3.88 -2.24 -16.30
CA ALA A 5 -4.18 -2.91 -15.03
C ALA A 5 -3.40 -2.36 -13.82
N MET A 6 -2.50 -1.40 -14.02
CA MET A 6 -1.68 -0.84 -12.94
C MET A 6 -1.76 0.68 -12.84
N LYS A 7 -2.79 1.29 -13.41
CA LYS A 7 -2.95 2.75 -13.33
C LYS A 7 -3.51 3.23 -12.01
N ASN A 8 -4.40 2.45 -11.40
CA ASN A 8 -5.06 2.82 -10.15
C ASN A 8 -4.85 1.70 -9.14
N ILE A 9 -4.03 1.95 -8.13
CA ILE A 9 -3.60 0.95 -7.14
C ILE A 9 -4.05 1.39 -5.76
N LEU A 10 -4.75 0.51 -5.05
CA LEU A 10 -5.15 0.71 -3.66
C LEU A 10 -4.36 -0.25 -2.78
N ILE A 11 -3.63 0.29 -1.81
CA ILE A 11 -2.89 -0.50 -0.83
C ILE A 11 -3.77 -0.71 0.38
N VAL A 12 -3.88 -1.96 0.85
CA VAL A 12 -4.81 -2.32 1.91
C VAL A 12 -4.07 -2.98 3.07
N CYS A 13 -4.31 -2.49 4.29
CA CYS A 13 -3.93 -3.18 5.52
C CYS A 13 -5.12 -3.19 6.47
N MET A 14 -4.93 -3.48 7.75
CA MET A 14 -6.06 -3.57 8.68
C MET A 14 -6.62 -2.19 9.04
N GLY A 15 -5.80 -1.34 9.68
CA GLY A 15 -6.26 -0.07 10.25
C GLY A 15 -5.98 1.17 9.41
N ASN A 16 -5.19 1.04 8.36
CA ASN A 16 -4.76 2.15 7.50
C ASN A 16 -4.02 3.27 8.26
N ILE A 17 -3.20 2.88 9.23
CA ILE A 17 -2.37 3.85 9.97
C ILE A 17 -0.87 3.53 9.96
N CYS A 18 -0.46 2.32 9.58
CA CYS A 18 0.96 1.93 9.55
C CYS A 18 1.41 1.49 8.16
N ARG A 19 1.09 0.27 7.78
CA ARG A 19 1.63 -0.37 6.57
C ARG A 19 1.13 0.27 5.27
N SER A 20 -0.17 0.37 5.09
CA SER A 20 -0.73 0.86 3.84
C SER A 20 -0.47 2.36 3.60
N PRO A 21 -0.58 3.25 4.61
CA PRO A 21 -0.24 4.65 4.36
C PRO A 21 1.25 4.84 4.10
N THR A 22 2.12 4.05 4.73
CA THR A 22 3.56 4.10 4.45
C THR A 22 3.83 3.67 3.01
N ALA A 23 3.20 2.58 2.57
CA ALA A 23 3.33 2.12 1.18
C ALA A 23 2.85 3.18 0.19
N GLU A 24 1.70 3.79 0.47
CA GLU A 24 1.17 4.85 -0.37
C GLU A 24 2.18 6.00 -0.52
N ALA A 25 2.71 6.49 0.59
CA ALA A 25 3.65 7.61 0.60
C ALA A 25 4.96 7.26 -0.12
N VAL A 26 5.51 6.07 0.17
CA VAL A 26 6.75 5.60 -0.44
C VAL A 26 6.58 5.38 -1.95
N PHE A 27 5.47 4.78 -2.35
CA PHE A 27 5.20 4.51 -3.77
C PHE A 27 4.99 5.80 -4.56
N ARG A 28 4.24 6.75 -4.02
CA ARG A 28 4.06 8.07 -4.65
C ARG A 28 5.40 8.78 -4.81
N HIS A 29 6.23 8.76 -3.78
CA HIS A 29 7.55 9.38 -3.81
C HIS A 29 8.44 8.73 -4.88
N ALA A 30 8.46 7.40 -4.92
CA ALA A 30 9.27 6.68 -5.90
C ALA A 30 8.83 6.97 -7.34
N LEU A 31 7.51 7.01 -7.59
CA LEU A 31 6.97 7.34 -8.91
C LEU A 31 7.36 8.75 -9.34
N GLU A 32 7.27 9.70 -8.42
CA GLU A 32 7.66 11.09 -8.68
C GLU A 32 9.15 11.20 -9.00
N GLN A 33 10.02 10.57 -8.20
CA GLN A 33 11.46 10.57 -8.41
C GLN A 33 11.84 9.89 -9.73
N ALA A 34 11.08 8.90 -10.14
CA ALA A 34 11.30 8.17 -11.38
C ALA A 34 10.71 8.87 -12.61
N GLY A 35 9.97 9.96 -12.43
CA GLY A 35 9.30 10.66 -13.52
C GLY A 35 8.15 9.88 -14.14
N ILE A 36 7.55 8.95 -13.40
CA ILE A 36 6.44 8.13 -13.88
C ILE A 36 5.13 8.79 -13.48
N GLY A 37 4.41 9.33 -14.47
CA GLY A 37 3.07 9.90 -14.27
C GLY A 37 1.97 8.93 -14.65
N GLY A 38 0.72 9.30 -14.34
CA GLY A 38 -0.45 8.54 -14.76
C GLY A 38 -0.79 7.34 -13.88
N VAL A 39 -0.11 7.16 -12.74
CA VAL A 39 -0.40 6.10 -11.78
C VAL A 39 -0.93 6.73 -10.50
N ARG A 40 -2.13 6.32 -10.11
CA ARG A 40 -2.75 6.75 -8.86
C ARG A 40 -2.51 5.68 -7.80
N VAL A 41 -1.96 6.08 -6.66
CA VAL A 41 -1.78 5.20 -5.50
C VAL A 41 -2.52 5.79 -4.32
N ASP A 42 -3.35 4.99 -3.68
CA ASP A 42 -4.10 5.37 -2.50
C ASP A 42 -4.04 4.22 -1.50
N SER A 43 -4.55 4.41 -0.29
CA SER A 43 -4.58 3.36 0.72
C SER A 43 -5.87 3.38 1.52
N ALA A 44 -6.21 2.22 2.10
CA ALA A 44 -7.40 2.06 2.93
C ALA A 44 -7.22 0.87 3.88
N GLY A 45 -8.07 0.78 4.88
CA GLY A 45 -8.07 -0.33 5.82
C GLY A 45 -9.23 -1.27 5.59
N THR A 46 -9.08 -2.51 6.00
CA THR A 46 -10.21 -3.45 6.04
C THR A 46 -11.18 -3.09 7.16
N GLU A 47 -10.67 -2.46 8.22
CA GLU A 47 -11.44 -2.09 9.42
C GLU A 47 -11.57 -0.57 9.56
N ALA A 48 -12.55 -0.14 10.35
CA ALA A 48 -12.89 1.27 10.51
C ALA A 48 -12.34 1.88 11.81
N TYR A 49 -11.49 1.17 12.55
CA TYR A 49 -11.07 1.58 13.91
C TYR A 49 -10.44 2.97 13.95
N HIS A 50 -9.77 3.38 12.91
CA HIS A 50 -8.96 4.60 12.89
C HIS A 50 -9.43 5.62 11.85
N VAL A 51 -10.62 5.45 11.29
CA VAL A 51 -11.13 6.34 10.23
C VAL A 51 -11.02 7.81 10.66
N GLY A 52 -10.42 8.63 9.79
CA GLY A 52 -10.21 10.05 10.01
C GLY A 52 -8.93 10.39 10.76
N GLN A 53 -8.23 9.40 11.32
CA GLN A 53 -6.99 9.64 12.05
C GLN A 53 -5.80 9.76 11.10
N ALA A 54 -4.77 10.50 11.55
CA ALA A 54 -3.48 10.53 10.90
C ALA A 54 -2.78 9.16 11.03
N PRO A 55 -1.78 8.87 10.21
CA PRO A 55 -0.96 7.67 10.40
C PRO A 55 -0.31 7.63 11.78
N ASP A 56 0.09 6.44 12.21
CA ASP A 56 0.82 6.24 13.46
C ASP A 56 2.02 7.17 13.53
N ARG A 57 2.24 7.79 14.69
CA ARG A 57 3.32 8.77 14.87
C ARG A 57 4.71 8.20 14.57
N ARG A 58 4.91 6.91 14.87
CA ARG A 58 6.18 6.22 14.58
C ARG A 58 6.37 6.01 13.08
N ALA A 59 5.29 5.74 12.37
CA ALA A 59 5.32 5.63 10.90
C ALA A 59 5.66 6.98 10.28
N ILE A 60 5.03 8.06 10.75
CA ILE A 60 5.30 9.42 10.28
C ILE A 60 6.77 9.80 10.54
N ALA A 61 7.26 9.52 11.75
CA ALA A 61 8.65 9.85 12.13
C ALA A 61 9.65 9.07 11.28
N THR A 62 9.38 7.78 11.03
CA THR A 62 10.24 6.93 10.18
C THR A 62 10.31 7.49 8.77
N ALA A 63 9.18 7.78 8.16
CA ALA A 63 9.12 8.34 6.80
C ALA A 63 9.87 9.68 6.72
N ARG A 64 9.71 10.53 7.74
CA ARG A 64 10.37 11.84 7.78
C ARG A 64 11.89 11.70 7.80
N ARG A 65 12.44 10.71 8.51
CA ARG A 65 13.88 10.44 8.50
C ARG A 65 14.40 10.11 7.10
N HIS A 66 13.52 9.59 6.23
CA HIS A 66 13.85 9.29 4.83
C HIS A 66 13.39 10.37 3.86
N GLY A 67 13.00 11.55 4.37
CA GLY A 67 12.64 12.68 3.53
C GLY A 67 11.23 12.66 2.97
N ILE A 68 10.35 11.82 3.52
CA ILE A 68 8.97 11.69 3.05
C ILE A 68 8.01 12.14 4.14
N ASP A 69 7.10 13.08 3.80
CA ASP A 69 6.05 13.53 4.70
C ASP A 69 4.74 12.82 4.39
N MET A 70 4.27 12.00 5.32
CA MET A 70 2.99 11.31 5.21
C MET A 70 1.96 11.81 6.24
N SER A 71 2.25 12.92 6.92
CA SER A 71 1.40 13.41 8.01
C SER A 71 0.03 13.90 7.55
N GLY A 72 -0.12 14.25 6.28
CA GLY A 72 -1.39 14.70 5.72
C GLY A 72 -2.37 13.60 5.35
N LEU A 73 -1.93 12.34 5.37
CA LEU A 73 -2.81 11.21 5.06
C LEU A 73 -3.83 11.00 6.18
N ARG A 74 -4.99 10.44 5.84
CA ARG A 74 -6.04 10.13 6.81
C ARG A 74 -6.57 8.74 6.54
N ALA A 75 -6.77 7.98 7.62
CA ALA A 75 -7.27 6.61 7.52
C ALA A 75 -8.71 6.60 6.98
N ARG A 76 -9.00 5.62 6.13
CA ARG A 76 -10.34 5.34 5.65
C ARG A 76 -10.54 3.84 5.52
N GLN A 77 -11.77 3.41 5.44
CA GLN A 77 -12.10 1.99 5.25
C GLN A 77 -12.38 1.72 3.78
N VAL A 78 -11.98 0.54 3.30
CA VAL A 78 -12.32 0.09 1.94
C VAL A 78 -13.83 0.04 1.80
N GLY A 79 -14.36 0.64 0.74
CA GLY A 79 -15.76 0.59 0.38
C GLY A 79 -15.98 -0.16 -0.93
N SER A 80 -17.24 -0.48 -1.21
CA SER A 80 -17.60 -1.21 -2.43
C SER A 80 -17.17 -0.49 -3.71
N ASN A 81 -17.17 0.85 -3.70
CA ASN A 81 -16.75 1.63 -4.86
C ASN A 81 -15.28 1.41 -5.21
N ASP A 82 -14.43 1.13 -4.23
CA ASP A 82 -13.01 0.90 -4.46
C ASP A 82 -12.76 -0.30 -5.37
N LEU A 83 -13.64 -1.29 -5.33
CA LEU A 83 -13.52 -2.49 -6.16
C LEU A 83 -13.74 -2.21 -7.66
N ASP A 84 -14.36 -1.11 -7.99
CA ASP A 84 -14.58 -0.68 -9.36
C ASP A 84 -13.68 0.50 -9.76
N ASP A 85 -13.34 1.36 -8.80
CA ASP A 85 -12.53 2.57 -9.06
C ASP A 85 -11.04 2.24 -9.25
N PHE A 86 -10.57 1.17 -8.63
CA PHE A 86 -9.16 0.76 -8.73
C PHE A 86 -9.01 -0.42 -9.66
N ASP A 87 -7.84 -0.53 -10.25
CA ASP A 87 -7.47 -1.66 -11.11
C ASP A 87 -6.95 -2.81 -10.27
N LEU A 88 -6.32 -2.49 -9.12
CA LEU A 88 -5.56 -3.45 -8.34
C LEU A 88 -5.64 -3.09 -6.86
N LEU A 89 -6.02 -4.04 -6.03
CA LEU A 89 -5.95 -3.94 -4.57
C LEU A 89 -4.82 -4.83 -4.08
N LEU A 90 -3.81 -4.23 -3.48
CA LEU A 90 -2.64 -4.93 -2.95
C LEU A 90 -2.68 -4.92 -1.42
N CYS A 91 -2.79 -6.10 -0.84
CA CYS A 91 -2.92 -6.30 0.60
C CYS A 91 -1.56 -6.56 1.25
N ALA A 92 -1.37 -6.04 2.45
CA ALA A 92 -0.14 -6.23 3.20
C ALA A 92 0.06 -7.70 3.60
N ASP A 93 -1.02 -8.40 3.95
CA ASP A 93 -0.96 -9.80 4.41
C ASP A 93 -2.20 -10.59 4.02
N GLU A 94 -2.15 -11.90 4.29
CA GLU A 94 -3.25 -12.83 3.97
C GLU A 94 -4.52 -12.51 4.77
N VAL A 95 -4.40 -11.98 5.98
CA VAL A 95 -5.55 -11.60 6.81
C VAL A 95 -6.33 -10.49 6.12
N ASN A 96 -5.62 -9.50 5.58
CA ASN A 96 -6.26 -8.41 4.83
C ASN A 96 -6.97 -8.94 3.58
N LEU A 97 -6.31 -9.80 2.84
CA LEU A 97 -6.88 -10.37 1.60
C LEU A 97 -8.13 -11.19 1.91
N ALA A 98 -8.08 -12.02 2.95
CA ALA A 98 -9.24 -12.80 3.40
C ALA A 98 -10.40 -11.90 3.86
N ALA A 99 -10.10 -10.78 4.53
CA ALA A 99 -11.12 -9.84 4.97
C ALA A 99 -11.84 -9.19 3.80
N LEU A 100 -11.13 -8.85 2.73
CA LEU A 100 -11.74 -8.33 1.51
C LEU A 100 -12.67 -9.37 0.88
N HIS A 101 -12.24 -10.62 0.84
CA HIS A 101 -13.03 -11.70 0.27
C HIS A 101 -14.31 -11.93 1.08
N ARG A 102 -14.21 -11.97 2.41
CA ARG A 102 -15.39 -12.14 3.28
C ARG A 102 -16.40 -11.02 3.09
N ARG A 103 -15.92 -9.79 2.96
CA ARG A 103 -16.79 -8.62 2.91
C ARG A 103 -17.39 -8.36 1.53
N PHE A 104 -16.63 -8.61 0.47
CA PHE A 104 -17.01 -8.24 -0.88
C PHE A 104 -17.14 -9.41 -1.85
N SER A 105 -16.81 -10.62 -1.43
CA SER A 105 -16.78 -11.82 -2.31
C SER A 105 -15.95 -11.51 -3.56
N ASP A 106 -16.45 -11.79 -4.74
CA ASP A 106 -15.76 -11.52 -6.00
C ASP A 106 -16.27 -10.25 -6.69
N ALA A 107 -16.90 -9.34 -5.93
CA ALA A 107 -17.48 -8.13 -6.49
C ALA A 107 -16.42 -7.21 -7.08
N GLY A 108 -16.81 -6.44 -8.11
CA GLY A 108 -15.99 -5.42 -8.72
C GLY A 108 -15.01 -5.94 -9.75
N ARG A 109 -14.36 -5.02 -10.46
CA ARG A 109 -13.42 -5.35 -11.54
C ARG A 109 -11.97 -5.43 -11.08
N ALA A 110 -11.64 -4.89 -9.90
CA ALA A 110 -10.26 -4.82 -9.43
C ALA A 110 -9.68 -6.21 -9.18
N GLN A 111 -8.45 -6.42 -9.61
CA GLN A 111 -7.69 -7.60 -9.22
C GLN A 111 -7.21 -7.41 -7.78
N ARG A 112 -7.02 -8.51 -7.07
CA ARG A 112 -6.59 -8.51 -5.66
C ARG A 112 -5.41 -9.45 -5.48
N GLY A 113 -4.47 -9.05 -4.63
CA GLY A 113 -3.33 -9.90 -4.33
C GLY A 113 -2.53 -9.39 -3.16
N LEU A 114 -1.48 -10.13 -2.81
CA LEU A 114 -0.52 -9.71 -1.81
C LEU A 114 0.49 -8.76 -2.43
N LEU A 115 0.78 -7.67 -1.70
CA LEU A 115 1.67 -6.61 -2.17
C LEU A 115 3.04 -7.12 -2.62
N LEU A 116 3.72 -7.87 -1.76
CA LEU A 116 5.10 -8.27 -2.02
C LEU A 116 5.21 -9.30 -3.16
N PRO A 117 4.46 -10.41 -3.13
CA PRO A 117 4.51 -11.35 -4.26
C PRO A 117 4.07 -10.73 -5.58
N TRP A 118 3.06 -9.86 -5.56
CA TRP A 118 2.60 -9.19 -6.78
C TRP A 118 3.71 -8.38 -7.44
N LEU A 119 4.57 -7.76 -6.62
CA LEU A 119 5.69 -6.95 -7.10
C LEU A 119 6.97 -7.76 -7.27
N GLY A 120 6.90 -9.08 -7.21
CA GLY A 120 8.03 -9.96 -7.48
C GLY A 120 8.96 -10.18 -6.30
N ILE A 121 8.51 -9.87 -5.07
CA ILE A 121 9.28 -10.14 -3.85
C ILE A 121 8.75 -11.45 -3.26
N ALA A 122 9.55 -12.51 -3.36
CA ALA A 122 9.15 -13.84 -2.90
C ALA A 122 9.22 -13.99 -1.38
N ALA A 123 10.15 -13.29 -0.73
CA ALA A 123 10.36 -13.37 0.72
C ALA A 123 10.79 -12.02 1.27
N PRO A 124 10.17 -11.53 2.34
CA PRO A 124 8.99 -12.12 2.98
C PRO A 124 7.76 -12.03 2.07
N ARG A 125 6.82 -12.92 2.29
CA ARG A 125 5.57 -12.95 1.54
C ARG A 125 4.60 -11.86 2.00
N GLU A 126 4.64 -11.53 3.28
CA GLU A 126 3.75 -10.54 3.90
C GLU A 126 4.54 -9.36 4.46
N VAL A 127 3.91 -8.19 4.46
CA VAL A 127 4.46 -7.02 5.15
C VAL A 127 4.16 -7.19 6.64
N PRO A 128 5.19 -7.29 7.51
CA PRO A 128 4.96 -7.44 8.95
C PRO A 128 4.20 -6.24 9.52
N ASP A 129 3.37 -6.47 10.54
CA ASP A 129 2.67 -5.40 11.23
C ASP A 129 3.55 -4.89 12.39
N PRO A 130 4.04 -3.64 12.34
CA PRO A 130 4.94 -3.12 13.37
C PRO A 130 4.22 -2.52 14.58
N TYR A 131 2.90 -2.53 14.60
CA TYR A 131 2.12 -1.74 15.55
C TYR A 131 2.47 -2.02 17.02
N TYR A 132 2.67 -3.29 17.38
CA TYR A 132 3.02 -3.70 18.75
C TYR A 132 4.52 -3.87 18.96
N GLU A 133 5.31 -3.42 18.01
CA GLU A 133 6.77 -3.55 18.02
C GLU A 133 7.44 -2.20 18.30
N ASP A 134 8.78 -2.17 18.22
CA ASP A 134 9.58 -0.98 18.48
C ASP A 134 9.83 -0.16 17.19
N ASP A 135 10.58 0.93 17.34
CA ASP A 135 10.91 1.81 16.23
C ASP A 135 11.73 1.10 15.14
N ALA A 136 12.55 0.12 15.51
CA ALA A 136 13.32 -0.64 14.54
C ALA A 136 12.41 -1.46 13.62
N ALA A 137 11.27 -1.93 14.11
CA ALA A 137 10.29 -2.63 13.28
C ALA A 137 9.67 -1.69 12.26
N PHE A 138 9.38 -0.43 12.64
CA PHE A 138 8.87 0.57 11.69
C PHE A 138 9.90 0.87 10.60
N GLU A 139 11.17 0.97 10.96
CA GLU A 139 12.25 1.17 10.00
C GLU A 139 12.37 -0.02 9.04
N SER A 140 12.29 -1.24 9.55
CA SER A 140 12.36 -2.45 8.72
C SER A 140 11.22 -2.53 7.72
N VAL A 141 10.00 -2.18 8.14
CA VAL A 141 8.84 -2.11 7.25
C VAL A 141 9.05 -1.04 6.19
N PHE A 142 9.55 0.13 6.58
CA PHE A 142 9.80 1.20 5.63
C PHE A 142 10.80 0.77 4.55
N VAL A 143 11.92 0.17 4.94
CA VAL A 143 12.94 -0.31 3.99
C VAL A 143 12.35 -1.37 3.05
N LEU A 144 11.55 -2.29 3.57
CA LEU A 144 10.88 -3.31 2.76
C LEU A 144 9.96 -2.67 1.73
N LEU A 145 9.21 -1.64 2.12
CA LEU A 145 8.31 -0.93 1.21
C LEU A 145 9.08 -0.08 0.18
N GLN A 146 10.28 0.41 0.53
CA GLN A 146 11.16 1.03 -0.46
C GLN A 146 11.58 0.03 -1.54
N GLN A 147 11.94 -1.18 -1.14
CA GLN A 147 12.27 -2.25 -2.09
C GLN A 147 11.07 -2.56 -2.99
N ALA A 148 9.88 -2.61 -2.40
CA ALA A 148 8.66 -2.82 -3.17
C ALA A 148 8.41 -1.70 -4.17
N SER A 149 8.67 -0.45 -3.80
CA SER A 149 8.50 0.70 -4.69
C SER A 149 9.45 0.64 -5.89
N GLU A 150 10.67 0.17 -5.69
CA GLU A 150 11.62 -0.02 -6.78
C GLU A 150 11.13 -1.07 -7.77
N ARG A 151 10.56 -2.16 -7.26
CA ARG A 151 9.95 -3.20 -8.09
C ARG A 151 8.76 -2.69 -8.86
N LEU A 152 7.92 -1.87 -8.22
CA LEU A 152 6.78 -1.25 -8.88
C LEU A 152 7.25 -0.40 -10.07
N CYS A 153 8.22 0.49 -9.84
CA CYS A 153 8.74 1.35 -10.90
C CYS A 153 9.34 0.54 -12.04
N ALA A 154 10.07 -0.54 -11.72
CA ALA A 154 10.65 -1.41 -12.74
C ALA A 154 9.56 -2.07 -13.60
N ARG A 155 8.48 -2.55 -12.98
CA ARG A 155 7.37 -3.17 -13.71
C ARG A 155 6.63 -2.18 -14.61
N LEU A 156 6.47 -0.95 -14.13
CA LEU A 156 5.78 0.09 -14.91
C LEU A 156 6.60 0.56 -16.12
N ARG A 157 7.90 0.32 -16.09
CA ARG A 157 8.80 0.66 -17.21
C ARG A 157 9.00 -0.49 -18.19
N GLU A 158 8.53 -1.69 -17.87
CA GLU A 158 8.66 -2.83 -18.77
C GLU A 158 7.82 -2.58 -20.02
N PRO A 159 8.34 -2.95 -21.22
CA PRO A 159 7.55 -2.88 -22.44
C PRO A 159 6.31 -3.77 -22.33
N ALA A 160 5.21 -3.30 -22.86
CA ALA A 160 3.97 -4.06 -22.87
C ALA A 160 4.08 -5.30 -23.77
#